data_81204886f153b2d898b954c52b012b03
#
_entry.id   81204886f153b2d898b954c52b012b03
#
_cell.length_a   1.000
_cell.length_b   1.000
_cell.length_c   1.000
_cell.angle_alpha   90.00
_cell.angle_beta   90.00
_cell.angle_gamma   90.00
#
_symmetry.space_group_name_H-M   'P 1'
#
loop_
_entity.id
_entity.type
_entity.pdbx_description
1 polymer ?
#
loop_
_entity_poly.entity_id
_entity_poly.type
_entity_poly.pdbx_seq_one_letter_code
_entity_poly.pdbx_strand_id
1 'polypeptide(L)'
;MNKIVFISLLAGVSLFSADYSSVISSPNASKLIQKDLLAPATKYTMPAGCITKDPNAIARGAFIFHNLNGKKAKKKPPKGLSRKQMKPGVTYHQGDKIPAKQYGNCIACHNIEGAHGAGNIGPDLSNYKKTYIDSGARNYQFVFQKIADPRIDNPKTNMTVNLTTKLFTTKEICEIASYIVSPK
;
A
#
# COMPACT_ATOMS: atom_id res chain seq x y z
N MET A 1 15.11 -74.30 24.78
CA MET A 1 14.47 -73.00 25.16
C MET A 1 15.47 -71.89 24.93
N ASN A 2 15.44 -71.27 23.74
CA ASN A 2 16.38 -70.20 23.37
C ASN A 2 15.72 -68.84 23.71
N LYS A 3 16.33 -68.14 24.66
CA LYS A 3 15.93 -66.76 24.98
C LYS A 3 16.61 -65.81 24.00
N ILE A 4 15.83 -65.21 23.13
CA ILE A 4 16.28 -64.13 22.24
C ILE A 4 16.18 -62.83 23.06
N VAL A 5 17.34 -62.24 23.29
CA VAL A 5 17.48 -60.89 23.93
C VAL A 5 17.37 -59.85 22.82
N PHE A 6 16.31 -59.08 22.79
CA PHE A 6 16.17 -57.89 21.94
C PHE A 6 16.95 -56.73 22.58
N ILE A 7 18.05 -56.35 21.97
CA ILE A 7 18.76 -55.10 22.31
C ILE A 7 18.16 -54.01 21.48
N SER A 8 17.38 -53.15 22.13
CA SER A 8 16.81 -51.95 21.51
C SER A 8 17.91 -50.89 21.42
N LEU A 9 18.40 -50.67 20.21
CA LEU A 9 19.34 -49.58 19.93
C LEU A 9 18.51 -48.27 19.88
N LEU A 10 18.48 -47.51 20.95
CA LEU A 10 18.01 -46.14 20.95
C LEU A 10 19.07 -45.28 20.24
N ALA A 11 18.87 -45.04 18.95
CA ALA A 11 19.60 -43.98 18.25
C ALA A 11 19.13 -42.63 18.76
N GLY A 12 19.91 -42.03 19.65
CA GLY A 12 19.70 -40.65 20.08
C GLY A 12 19.89 -39.71 18.89
N VAL A 13 18.82 -39.17 18.37
CA VAL A 13 18.86 -38.06 17.42
C VAL A 13 19.31 -36.84 18.21
N SER A 14 20.59 -36.53 18.13
CA SER A 14 21.12 -35.25 18.60
C SER A 14 20.47 -34.15 17.75
N LEU A 15 19.50 -33.46 18.30
CA LEU A 15 19.02 -32.22 17.72
C LEU A 15 20.15 -31.21 17.82
N PHE A 16 20.90 -31.08 16.75
CA PHE A 16 21.82 -29.96 16.60
C PHE A 16 20.95 -28.72 16.54
N SER A 17 20.79 -28.06 17.71
CA SER A 17 20.32 -26.70 17.76
C SER A 17 21.33 -25.87 16.97
N ALA A 18 20.97 -25.45 15.77
CA ALA A 18 21.80 -24.53 15.02
C ALA A 18 21.94 -23.26 15.87
N ASP A 19 23.16 -22.94 16.24
CA ASP A 19 23.45 -21.70 16.95
C ASP A 19 23.32 -20.53 15.96
N TYR A 20 22.19 -19.85 16.03
CA TYR A 20 21.92 -18.65 15.23
C TYR A 20 22.49 -17.37 15.86
N SER A 21 23.25 -17.48 16.94
CA SER A 21 23.87 -16.30 17.60
C SER A 21 24.91 -15.62 16.69
N SER A 22 25.46 -16.35 15.75
CA SER A 22 26.38 -15.86 14.71
C SER A 22 25.68 -15.45 13.42
N VAL A 23 24.35 -15.60 13.31
CA VAL A 23 23.62 -15.04 12.19
C VAL A 23 23.82 -13.55 12.24
N ILE A 24 24.56 -13.07 11.25
CA ILE A 24 24.88 -11.66 11.01
C ILE A 24 23.66 -10.82 11.34
N SER A 25 23.76 -9.98 12.36
CA SER A 25 22.73 -9.01 12.68
C SER A 25 22.37 -8.30 11.40
N SER A 26 21.10 -8.39 11.00
CA SER A 26 20.64 -7.73 9.78
C SER A 26 21.20 -6.31 9.78
N PRO A 27 21.93 -5.89 8.75
CA PRO A 27 22.53 -4.57 8.75
C PRO A 27 21.41 -3.57 9.02
N ASN A 28 21.66 -2.65 9.94
CA ASN A 28 20.67 -1.64 10.30
C ASN A 28 20.31 -0.86 9.03
N ALA A 29 19.12 -1.12 8.48
CA ALA A 29 18.67 -0.54 7.24
C ALA A 29 18.73 0.99 7.26
N SER A 30 18.58 1.61 8.42
CA SER A 30 18.72 3.06 8.58
C SER A 30 20.16 3.58 8.37
N LYS A 31 21.16 2.69 8.45
CA LYS A 31 22.58 3.02 8.13
C LYS A 31 22.92 2.77 6.67
N LEU A 32 22.16 1.89 6.00
CA LEU A 32 22.38 1.53 4.59
C LEU A 32 21.55 2.40 3.64
N ILE A 33 20.40 2.87 4.09
CA ILE A 33 19.57 3.81 3.33
C ILE A 33 20.18 5.19 3.56
N GLN A 34 20.76 5.77 2.51
CA GLN A 34 21.19 7.17 2.55
C GLN A 34 20.00 8.01 3.00
N LYS A 35 20.22 8.82 4.03
CA LYS A 35 19.19 9.54 4.79
C LYS A 35 18.29 10.45 3.93
N ASP A 36 18.66 10.69 2.67
CA ASP A 36 18.09 11.69 1.78
C ASP A 36 17.54 11.13 0.46
N LEU A 37 17.25 9.82 0.36
CA LEU A 37 16.62 9.25 -0.83
C LEU A 37 15.19 9.77 -1.07
N LEU A 38 14.55 10.30 -0.04
CA LEU A 38 13.25 10.91 -0.15
C LEU A 38 13.38 12.43 0.04
N ALA A 39 12.85 13.20 -0.89
CA ALA A 39 12.67 14.64 -0.72
C ALA A 39 11.98 14.94 0.63
N PRO A 40 12.20 16.12 1.23
CA PRO A 40 11.53 16.53 2.45
C PRO A 40 10.01 16.30 2.38
N ALA A 41 9.38 16.03 3.53
CA ALA A 41 7.94 15.86 3.62
C ALA A 41 7.23 17.10 3.08
N THR A 42 6.26 16.90 2.18
CA THR A 42 5.57 17.99 1.49
C THR A 42 4.15 18.11 1.99
N LYS A 43 3.78 19.30 2.45
CA LYS A 43 2.40 19.65 2.76
C LYS A 43 1.67 20.01 1.46
N TYR A 44 0.63 19.25 1.15
CA TYR A 44 -0.21 19.48 -0.02
C TYR A 44 -1.54 20.13 0.39
N THR A 45 -2.05 21.01 -0.45
CA THR A 45 -3.42 21.52 -0.32
C THR A 45 -4.34 20.71 -1.21
N MET A 46 -5.42 20.21 -0.63
CA MET A 46 -6.44 19.49 -1.38
C MET A 46 -7.15 20.44 -2.36
N PRO A 47 -7.24 20.10 -3.65
CA PRO A 47 -7.96 20.92 -4.63
C PRO A 47 -9.44 21.05 -4.31
N ALA A 48 -10.03 22.15 -4.71
CA ALA A 48 -11.48 22.31 -4.68
C ALA A 48 -12.16 21.22 -5.52
N GLY A 49 -13.26 20.67 -5.02
CA GLY A 49 -13.98 19.58 -5.69
C GLY A 49 -13.27 18.20 -5.69
N CYS A 50 -12.19 18.05 -4.92
CA CYS A 50 -11.44 16.80 -4.82
C CYS A 50 -12.31 15.64 -4.34
N ILE A 51 -13.09 15.85 -3.28
CA ILE A 51 -14.03 14.84 -2.80
C ILE A 51 -15.34 14.94 -3.56
N THR A 52 -15.73 13.85 -4.19
CA THR A 52 -16.90 13.80 -5.05
C THR A 52 -17.79 12.58 -4.75
N LYS A 53 -19.07 12.72 -5.07
CA LYS A 53 -20.06 11.62 -5.06
C LYS A 53 -20.20 10.95 -6.44
N ASP A 54 -19.41 11.37 -7.44
CA ASP A 54 -19.47 10.75 -8.77
C ASP A 54 -19.11 9.26 -8.66
N PRO A 55 -20.04 8.36 -9.03
CA PRO A 55 -19.82 6.92 -8.91
C PRO A 55 -18.65 6.44 -9.79
N ASN A 56 -18.37 7.10 -10.90
CA ASN A 56 -17.23 6.74 -11.76
C ASN A 56 -15.90 7.11 -11.11
N ALA A 57 -15.82 8.25 -10.42
CA ALA A 57 -14.62 8.65 -9.69
C ALA A 57 -14.38 7.71 -8.51
N ILE A 58 -15.42 7.37 -7.75
CA ILE A 58 -15.38 6.41 -6.64
C ILE A 58 -14.94 5.02 -7.16
N ALA A 59 -15.48 4.55 -8.29
CA ALA A 59 -15.10 3.28 -8.89
C ALA A 59 -13.61 3.26 -9.33
N ARG A 60 -13.08 4.37 -9.84
CA ARG A 60 -11.65 4.49 -10.17
C ARG A 60 -10.79 4.47 -8.91
N GLY A 61 -11.17 5.19 -7.87
CA GLY A 61 -10.51 5.17 -6.57
C GLY A 61 -10.50 3.77 -5.96
N ALA A 62 -11.64 3.08 -5.97
CA ALA A 62 -11.75 1.70 -5.53
C ALA A 62 -10.82 0.77 -6.32
N PHE A 63 -10.78 0.92 -7.64
CA PHE A 63 -9.91 0.11 -8.49
C PHE A 63 -8.44 0.30 -8.14
N ILE A 64 -7.98 1.54 -7.93
CA ILE A 64 -6.60 1.84 -7.52
C ILE A 64 -6.31 1.24 -6.15
N PHE A 65 -7.25 1.33 -5.23
CA PHE A 65 -7.12 0.85 -3.85
C PHE A 65 -6.93 -0.68 -3.80
N HIS A 66 -7.68 -1.42 -4.60
CA HIS A 66 -7.74 -2.88 -4.56
C HIS A 66 -6.79 -3.58 -5.53
N ASN A 67 -6.11 -2.88 -6.43
CA ASN A 67 -5.28 -3.52 -7.45
C ASN A 67 -3.82 -3.07 -7.37
N LEU A 68 -2.90 -4.01 -7.62
CA LEU A 68 -1.47 -3.78 -7.59
C LEU A 68 -0.93 -3.29 -8.95
N ASN A 69 -1.28 -3.96 -10.04
CA ASN A 69 -0.61 -3.79 -11.32
C ASN A 69 -1.63 -3.80 -12.47
N GLY A 70 -1.66 -2.70 -13.23
CA GLY A 70 -2.58 -2.55 -14.35
C GLY A 70 -2.40 -3.57 -15.48
N LYS A 71 -1.17 -4.03 -15.73
CA LYS A 71 -0.90 -5.05 -16.75
C LYS A 71 -1.41 -6.43 -16.32
N LYS A 72 -1.29 -6.74 -15.04
CA LYS A 72 -1.71 -8.03 -14.45
C LYS A 72 -3.06 -7.95 -13.75
N ALA A 73 -3.72 -6.80 -13.78
CA ALA A 73 -5.03 -6.66 -13.17
C ALA A 73 -6.02 -7.65 -13.78
N LYS A 74 -6.66 -8.45 -12.95
CA LYS A 74 -7.68 -9.43 -13.39
C LYS A 74 -8.91 -8.77 -13.98
N LYS A 75 -9.22 -7.55 -13.54
CA LYS A 75 -10.37 -6.76 -13.99
C LYS A 75 -9.94 -5.64 -14.92
N LYS A 76 -10.78 -5.31 -15.88
CA LYS A 76 -10.56 -4.14 -16.74
C LYS A 76 -10.71 -2.86 -15.90
N PRO A 77 -9.75 -1.92 -15.98
CA PRO A 77 -9.88 -0.64 -15.28
C PRO A 77 -11.15 0.11 -15.69
N PRO A 78 -11.81 0.83 -14.77
CA PRO A 78 -12.95 1.68 -15.08
C PRO A 78 -12.59 2.75 -16.13
N LYS A 79 -13.62 3.25 -16.84
CA LYS A 79 -13.45 4.33 -17.82
C LYS A 79 -12.76 5.54 -17.20
N GLY A 80 -11.75 6.08 -17.90
CA GLY A 80 -10.99 7.24 -17.43
C GLY A 80 -9.78 6.91 -16.55
N LEU A 81 -9.56 5.63 -16.21
CA LEU A 81 -8.34 5.21 -15.55
C LEU A 81 -7.36 4.63 -16.58
N SER A 82 -6.15 5.23 -16.65
CA SER A 82 -5.12 4.80 -17.60
C SER A 82 -4.56 3.43 -17.26
N ARG A 83 -4.23 2.64 -18.30
CA ARG A 83 -3.41 1.43 -18.17
C ARG A 83 -1.91 1.71 -18.33
N LYS A 84 -1.56 2.93 -18.69
CA LYS A 84 -0.17 3.35 -18.94
C LYS A 84 0.26 4.33 -17.84
N GLN A 85 1.47 4.14 -17.34
CA GLN A 85 2.06 5.01 -16.33
C GLN A 85 2.66 6.25 -17.00
N MET A 86 1.93 7.35 -16.94
CA MET A 86 2.44 8.65 -17.38
C MET A 86 3.23 9.29 -16.23
N LYS A 87 4.45 9.74 -16.49
CA LYS A 87 5.25 10.49 -15.52
C LYS A 87 4.96 11.98 -15.67
N PRO A 88 4.71 12.71 -14.57
CA PRO A 88 4.56 14.16 -14.63
C PRO A 88 5.79 14.83 -15.26
N GLY A 89 5.57 15.82 -16.13
CA GLY A 89 6.64 16.57 -16.79
C GLY A 89 7.36 15.82 -17.92
N VAL A 90 6.91 14.62 -18.29
CA VAL A 90 7.47 13.86 -19.42
C VAL A 90 6.52 13.93 -20.59
N THR A 91 6.99 14.41 -21.75
CA THR A 91 6.27 14.35 -23.01
C THR A 91 6.51 12.98 -23.66
N TYR A 92 5.43 12.29 -24.03
CA TYR A 92 5.50 11.00 -24.72
C TYR A 92 5.13 11.20 -26.19
N HIS A 93 5.89 10.57 -27.08
CA HIS A 93 5.67 10.61 -28.53
C HIS A 93 5.07 9.29 -29.03
N GLN A 94 4.58 9.30 -30.25
CA GLN A 94 4.08 8.09 -30.88
C GLN A 94 5.22 7.07 -31.04
N GLY A 95 5.00 5.84 -30.53
CA GLY A 95 6.03 4.78 -30.51
C GLY A 95 6.76 4.59 -29.19
N ASP A 96 6.65 5.53 -28.25
CA ASP A 96 7.29 5.41 -26.93
C ASP A 96 6.75 4.22 -26.14
N LYS A 97 7.67 3.47 -25.52
CA LYS A 97 7.32 2.38 -24.60
C LYS A 97 6.93 2.96 -23.24
N ILE A 98 5.64 3.20 -23.05
CA ILE A 98 5.11 3.66 -21.77
C ILE A 98 4.85 2.46 -20.86
N PRO A 99 5.44 2.41 -19.65
CA PRO A 99 5.24 1.31 -18.72
C PRO A 99 3.77 1.10 -18.35
N ALA A 100 3.42 -0.13 -17.96
CA ALA A 100 2.09 -0.41 -17.43
C ALA A 100 1.86 0.35 -16.12
N LYS A 101 0.64 0.90 -15.97
CA LYS A 101 0.22 1.60 -14.75
C LYS A 101 0.33 0.67 -13.56
N GLN A 102 1.00 1.14 -12.53
CA GLN A 102 0.95 0.56 -11.20
C GLN A 102 -0.21 1.18 -10.42
N TYR A 103 -0.87 0.39 -9.62
CA TYR A 103 -1.94 0.83 -8.71
C TYR A 103 -1.48 0.67 -7.26
N GLY A 104 -2.26 1.19 -6.32
CA GLY A 104 -1.83 1.32 -4.94
C GLY A 104 -1.75 0.01 -4.17
N ASN A 105 -2.63 -0.95 -4.50
CA ASN A 105 -2.82 -2.16 -3.70
C ASN A 105 -2.93 -1.86 -2.18
N CYS A 106 -3.69 -0.83 -1.85
CA CYS A 106 -3.78 -0.31 -0.49
C CYS A 106 -4.35 -1.36 0.48
N ILE A 107 -5.14 -2.31 -0.04
CA ILE A 107 -5.67 -3.45 0.74
C ILE A 107 -4.57 -4.37 1.27
N ALA A 108 -3.36 -4.33 0.72
CA ALA A 108 -2.26 -5.11 1.29
C ALA A 108 -1.92 -4.71 2.73
N CYS A 109 -2.24 -3.46 3.09
CA CYS A 109 -1.99 -2.91 4.43
C CYS A 109 -3.28 -2.53 5.16
N HIS A 110 -4.34 -2.12 4.46
CA HIS A 110 -5.56 -1.57 5.03
C HIS A 110 -6.77 -2.47 4.80
N ASN A 111 -7.55 -2.69 5.85
CA ASN A 111 -8.90 -3.19 5.69
C ASN A 111 -9.85 -2.06 5.30
N ILE A 112 -10.91 -2.40 4.56
CA ILE A 112 -12.04 -1.53 4.21
C ILE A 112 -13.23 -2.42 3.86
N GLU A 113 -14.47 -1.90 3.90
CA GLU A 113 -15.66 -2.69 3.58
C GLU A 113 -15.56 -3.36 2.20
N GLY A 114 -15.92 -4.64 2.15
CA GLY A 114 -15.88 -5.44 0.93
C GLY A 114 -14.49 -5.87 0.48
N ALA A 115 -13.44 -5.59 1.26
CA ALA A 115 -12.11 -6.11 1.00
C ALA A 115 -12.01 -7.60 1.39
N HIS A 116 -11.37 -8.40 0.53
CA HIS A 116 -11.06 -9.80 0.81
C HIS A 116 -9.54 -9.98 0.91
N GLY A 117 -9.09 -10.57 2.02
CA GLY A 117 -7.67 -10.78 2.28
C GLY A 117 -6.90 -9.47 2.54
N ALA A 118 -7.57 -8.51 3.17
CA ALA A 118 -6.97 -7.25 3.54
C ALA A 118 -5.89 -7.42 4.63
N GLY A 119 -4.84 -6.60 4.56
CA GLY A 119 -3.80 -6.53 5.58
C GLY A 119 -4.24 -5.76 6.82
N ASN A 120 -3.42 -5.84 7.86
CA ASN A 120 -3.63 -5.17 9.15
C ASN A 120 -2.42 -4.31 9.58
N ILE A 121 -1.50 -4.03 8.67
CA ILE A 121 -0.32 -3.19 8.94
C ILE A 121 -0.73 -1.72 9.09
N GLY A 122 -1.69 -1.28 8.27
CA GLY A 122 -2.29 0.05 8.35
C GLY A 122 -3.59 0.03 9.17
N PRO A 123 -4.12 1.20 9.55
CA PRO A 123 -5.41 1.30 10.22
C PRO A 123 -6.54 0.74 9.36
N ASP A 124 -7.57 0.20 10.03
CA ASP A 124 -8.83 -0.18 9.40
C ASP A 124 -9.55 1.08 8.91
N LEU A 125 -9.94 1.07 7.64
CA LEU A 125 -10.65 2.18 6.99
C LEU A 125 -12.16 1.90 6.86
N SER A 126 -12.65 0.82 7.46
CA SER A 126 -14.07 0.50 7.50
C SER A 126 -14.85 1.60 8.22
N ASN A 127 -16.00 1.97 7.67
CA ASN A 127 -16.84 3.06 8.20
C ASN A 127 -16.09 4.39 8.37
N TYR A 128 -15.03 4.63 7.60
CA TYR A 128 -14.15 5.79 7.79
C TYR A 128 -14.91 7.11 7.81
N LYS A 129 -15.86 7.29 6.90
CA LYS A 129 -16.68 8.51 6.85
C LYS A 129 -17.41 8.73 8.17
N LYS A 130 -18.16 7.72 8.65
CA LYS A 130 -18.94 7.82 9.89
C LYS A 130 -18.04 8.03 11.10
N THR A 131 -16.94 7.26 11.17
CA THR A 131 -16.08 7.24 12.36
C THR A 131 -15.24 8.51 12.49
N TYR A 132 -14.74 9.05 11.38
CA TYR A 132 -13.75 10.13 11.44
C TYR A 132 -14.20 11.44 10.80
N ILE A 133 -14.96 11.40 9.72
CA ILE A 133 -15.38 12.63 9.02
C ILE A 133 -16.62 13.22 9.70
N ASP A 134 -17.67 12.42 9.87
CA ASP A 134 -18.94 12.88 10.44
C ASP A 134 -18.81 13.23 11.92
N SER A 135 -17.87 12.61 12.64
CA SER A 135 -17.51 12.94 14.02
C SER A 135 -16.66 14.23 14.16
N GLY A 136 -16.11 14.72 13.05
CA GLY A 136 -15.18 15.87 13.07
C GLY A 136 -13.75 15.52 13.52
N ALA A 137 -13.45 14.24 13.83
CA ALA A 137 -12.11 13.81 14.26
C ALA A 137 -11.05 13.96 13.16
N ARG A 138 -11.46 13.90 11.90
CA ARG A 138 -10.64 14.15 10.71
C ARG A 138 -11.45 14.91 9.69
N ASN A 139 -10.75 15.58 8.77
CA ASN A 139 -11.37 16.25 7.62
C ASN A 139 -10.85 15.65 6.29
N TYR A 140 -11.44 16.07 5.20
CA TYR A 140 -11.04 15.57 3.87
C TYR A 140 -9.62 15.95 3.49
N GLN A 141 -9.15 17.13 3.92
CA GLN A 141 -7.75 17.56 3.72
C GLN A 141 -6.78 16.57 4.37
N PHE A 142 -7.09 16.04 5.54
CA PHE A 142 -6.28 15.03 6.21
C PHE A 142 -6.20 13.75 5.37
N VAL A 143 -7.32 13.26 4.84
CA VAL A 143 -7.35 12.05 4.00
C VAL A 143 -6.51 12.24 2.75
N PHE A 144 -6.68 13.37 2.07
CA PHE A 144 -5.90 13.73 0.88
C PHE A 144 -4.39 13.76 1.20
N GLN A 145 -4.00 14.46 2.26
CA GLN A 145 -2.60 14.57 2.69
C GLN A 145 -1.99 13.20 3.01
N LYS A 146 -2.74 12.32 3.68
CA LYS A 146 -2.26 10.97 4.01
C LYS A 146 -1.96 10.12 2.78
N ILE A 147 -2.71 10.28 1.71
CA ILE A 147 -2.46 9.57 0.45
C ILE A 147 -1.31 10.23 -0.31
N ALA A 148 -1.24 11.56 -0.30
CA ALA A 148 -0.24 12.34 -1.04
C ALA A 148 1.15 12.22 -0.39
N ASP A 149 1.25 12.55 0.89
CA ASP A 149 2.47 12.44 1.70
C ASP A 149 2.11 12.28 3.19
N PRO A 150 2.11 11.06 3.71
CA PRO A 150 1.74 10.78 5.10
C PRO A 150 2.79 11.22 6.12
N ARG A 151 4.01 11.57 5.70
CA ARG A 151 5.12 11.91 6.60
C ARG A 151 4.90 13.22 7.35
N ILE A 152 4.01 14.09 6.88
CA ILE A 152 3.63 15.32 7.59
C ILE A 152 3.13 15.00 9.01
N ASP A 153 2.37 13.91 9.14
CA ASP A 153 1.80 13.51 10.45
C ASP A 153 2.56 12.33 11.09
N ASN A 154 3.22 11.52 10.28
CA ASN A 154 4.01 10.38 10.74
C ASN A 154 5.30 10.25 9.95
N PRO A 155 6.41 10.86 10.40
CA PRO A 155 7.70 10.77 9.72
C PRO A 155 8.24 9.34 9.56
N LYS A 156 7.79 8.40 10.41
CA LYS A 156 8.20 6.99 10.39
C LYS A 156 7.16 6.09 9.71
N THR A 157 6.34 6.63 8.83
CA THR A 157 5.29 5.88 8.17
C THR A 157 5.83 4.78 7.26
N ASN A 158 5.15 3.64 7.24
CA ASN A 158 5.38 2.59 6.24
C ASN A 158 4.56 2.81 4.95
N MET A 159 3.69 3.82 4.90
CA MET A 159 2.88 4.15 3.74
C MET A 159 3.68 4.98 2.74
N THR A 160 4.59 4.32 2.01
CA THR A 160 5.57 5.01 1.14
C THR A 160 5.26 4.94 -0.36
N VAL A 161 4.20 4.25 -0.75
CA VAL A 161 3.90 3.94 -2.17
C VAL A 161 3.92 5.18 -3.06
N ASN A 162 3.24 6.25 -2.69
CA ASN A 162 3.21 7.45 -3.51
C ASN A 162 4.45 8.34 -3.33
N LEU A 163 5.10 8.26 -2.17
CA LEU A 163 6.30 9.05 -1.87
C LEU A 163 7.48 8.69 -2.77
N THR A 164 7.76 7.39 -2.88
CA THR A 164 8.92 6.87 -3.58
C THR A 164 8.73 6.85 -5.09
N THR A 165 7.50 6.67 -5.55
CA THR A 165 7.23 6.38 -6.97
C THR A 165 6.50 7.51 -7.69
N LYS A 166 5.97 8.51 -6.99
CA LYS A 166 5.04 9.51 -7.53
C LYS A 166 3.93 8.84 -8.35
N LEU A 167 3.41 7.75 -7.80
CA LEU A 167 2.56 6.81 -8.51
C LEU A 167 1.23 7.43 -8.96
N PHE A 168 0.67 8.32 -8.12
CA PHE A 168 -0.65 8.87 -8.33
C PHE A 168 -0.59 10.33 -8.77
N THR A 169 -1.42 10.66 -9.74
CA THR A 169 -1.75 12.05 -10.04
C THR A 169 -2.64 12.63 -8.93
N THR A 170 -2.70 13.96 -8.83
CA THR A 170 -3.61 14.64 -7.89
C THR A 170 -5.06 14.17 -8.05
N LYS A 171 -5.52 13.97 -9.29
CA LYS A 171 -6.84 13.43 -9.59
C LYS A 171 -7.04 12.04 -9.00
N GLU A 172 -6.08 11.14 -9.17
CA GLU A 172 -6.15 9.78 -8.64
C GLU A 172 -6.15 9.78 -7.10
N ILE A 173 -5.38 10.67 -6.46
CA ILE A 173 -5.42 10.86 -5.00
C ILE A 173 -6.82 11.29 -4.56
N CYS A 174 -7.45 12.22 -5.28
CA CYS A 174 -8.82 12.64 -5.01
C CYS A 174 -9.84 11.51 -5.18
N GLU A 175 -9.67 10.67 -6.20
CA GLU A 175 -10.53 9.51 -6.45
C GLU A 175 -10.38 8.44 -5.37
N ILE A 176 -9.15 8.17 -4.91
CA ILE A 176 -8.90 7.26 -3.77
C ILE A 176 -9.52 7.84 -2.49
N ALA A 177 -9.32 9.13 -2.22
CA ALA A 177 -9.89 9.79 -1.06
C ALA A 177 -11.43 9.74 -1.09
N SER A 178 -12.04 10.03 -2.24
CA SER A 178 -13.49 9.93 -2.44
C SER A 178 -14.00 8.52 -2.18
N TYR A 179 -13.27 7.49 -2.62
CA TYR A 179 -13.61 6.09 -2.34
C TYR A 179 -13.57 5.80 -0.83
N ILE A 180 -12.53 6.21 -0.12
CA ILE A 180 -12.37 5.95 1.32
C ILE A 180 -13.51 6.60 2.11
N VAL A 181 -13.89 7.81 1.75
CA VAL A 181 -14.93 8.57 2.48
C VAL A 181 -16.34 8.40 1.90
N SER A 182 -16.53 7.57 0.88
CA SER A 182 -17.88 7.27 0.37
C SER A 182 -18.64 6.39 1.35
N PRO A 183 -19.95 6.53 1.47
CA PRO A 183 -20.80 5.55 2.17
C PRO A 183 -20.66 4.16 1.52
N LYS A 184 -20.62 3.15 2.33
CA LYS A 184 -20.55 1.74 1.92
C LYS A 184 -21.78 1.01 2.40
#